data_4e255780fc7c204b9c2f8132ddc9ff9b
#
_entry.id   4e255780fc7c204b9c2f8132ddc9ff9b
#
_cell.length_a   1.000
_cell.length_b   1.000
_cell.length_c   1.000
_cell.angle_alpha   90.00
_cell.angle_beta   90.00
_cell.angle_gamma   90.00
#
_symmetry.space_group_name_H-M   'P 1'
#
loop_
_entity.id
_entity.type
_entity.pdbx_description
1 polymer ?
#
loop_
_entity_poly.entity_id
_entity_poly.type
_entity_poly.pdbx_seq_one_letter_code
_entity_poly.pdbx_strand_id
1 'polypeptide(L)'
;MKLRKSSAVFAAAMLAAVAAHSQEANPPSLAEQTKQITQKSTINVETISPQIRRIKFTNPPLNFIVPETLSSLNEAVKSLSRDDDVKVVIFTSDVPGYFFNHFDLNEFPNFLRQSSGNSKPMWVDLISNLANAPFISIASIHGRTQGGGDELALAFDLRYASQEKAVFGQPEVGIGLFPGGGSTDHLARLVGRDRAMEILLTSDDYNAADAERYGWITRAVPEQDLDRFVDKIAARLATFDKTALSTTKRRINAAAFPSDVELLNSYGQFAKSVSWPGLQPRVQIFGRIMQEAGPMKVESNLGRYVGEGNKQLQVEQARVK
;
A
#
# COMPACT_ATOMS: atom_id res chain seq x y z
N MET A 1 13.02 13.98 -24.92
CA MET A 1 12.38 13.09 -25.92
C MET A 1 12.98 11.68 -25.98
N LYS A 2 13.72 11.21 -24.96
CA LYS A 2 14.30 9.83 -24.87
C LYS A 2 13.63 8.91 -23.83
N LEU A 3 12.72 9.40 -23.01
CA LEU A 3 12.01 8.59 -21.99
C LEU A 3 10.84 7.74 -22.54
N ARG A 4 10.31 8.08 -23.72
CA ARG A 4 9.15 7.35 -24.31
C ARG A 4 9.45 5.95 -24.83
N LYS A 5 10.72 5.62 -25.14
CA LYS A 5 11.08 4.29 -25.68
C LYS A 5 11.41 3.25 -24.59
N SER A 6 11.79 3.69 -23.41
CA SER A 6 12.15 2.78 -22.31
C SER A 6 10.92 2.11 -21.67
N SER A 7 9.80 2.84 -21.54
CA SER A 7 8.57 2.32 -20.90
C SER A 7 7.86 1.24 -21.72
N ALA A 8 7.91 1.34 -23.07
CA ALA A 8 7.29 0.34 -23.95
C ALA A 8 8.06 -0.99 -23.98
N VAL A 9 9.39 -0.94 -23.82
CA VAL A 9 10.25 -2.13 -23.75
C VAL A 9 10.04 -2.86 -22.43
N PHE A 10 9.74 -2.14 -21.35
CA PHE A 10 9.53 -2.71 -20.03
C PHE A 10 8.20 -3.49 -19.92
N ALA A 11 7.13 -2.96 -20.48
CA ALA A 11 5.83 -3.63 -20.58
C ALA A 11 5.92 -4.91 -21.44
N ALA A 12 6.69 -4.87 -22.54
CA ALA A 12 6.90 -6.01 -23.41
C ALA A 12 7.76 -7.09 -22.76
N ALA A 13 8.73 -6.74 -21.90
CA ALA A 13 9.58 -7.72 -21.21
C ALA A 13 8.82 -8.45 -20.08
N MET A 14 7.89 -7.81 -19.39
CA MET A 14 7.01 -8.50 -18.43
C MET A 14 6.03 -9.45 -19.13
N LEU A 15 5.47 -9.07 -20.27
CA LEU A 15 4.59 -9.91 -21.08
C LEU A 15 5.35 -11.06 -21.78
N ALA A 16 6.59 -10.85 -22.21
CA ALA A 16 7.38 -11.88 -22.91
C ALA A 16 7.91 -12.98 -21.97
N ALA A 17 8.17 -12.68 -20.70
CA ALA A 17 8.60 -13.69 -19.72
C ALA A 17 7.47 -14.70 -19.38
N VAL A 18 6.21 -14.32 -19.61
CA VAL A 18 5.04 -15.19 -19.42
C VAL A 18 4.73 -16.03 -20.65
N ALA A 19 5.19 -15.64 -21.85
CA ALA A 19 4.78 -16.26 -23.13
C ALA A 19 5.76 -17.33 -23.67
N ALA A 20 6.91 -17.57 -23.07
CA ALA A 20 7.98 -18.36 -23.71
C ALA A 20 8.02 -19.88 -23.40
N HIS A 21 7.08 -20.44 -22.63
CA HIS A 21 7.03 -21.89 -22.36
C HIS A 21 5.59 -22.41 -22.30
N SER A 22 5.01 -22.75 -23.43
CA SER A 22 3.77 -23.55 -23.43
C SER A 22 3.53 -24.29 -24.74
N GLN A 23 3.83 -25.59 -24.77
CA GLN A 23 3.16 -26.57 -25.60
C GLN A 23 2.95 -27.84 -24.77
N GLU A 24 1.95 -27.84 -23.92
CA GLU A 24 1.17 -28.99 -23.43
C GLU A 24 -0.06 -28.42 -22.72
N ALA A 25 -1.22 -29.11 -22.82
CA ALA A 25 -2.55 -28.61 -22.46
C ALA A 25 -2.53 -27.75 -21.17
N ASN A 26 -2.65 -26.42 -21.34
CA ASN A 26 -2.43 -25.42 -20.29
C ASN A 26 -3.58 -25.41 -19.28
N PRO A 27 -3.29 -25.40 -17.98
CA PRO A 27 -4.21 -24.77 -17.04
C PRO A 27 -4.42 -23.30 -17.47
N PRO A 28 -5.61 -22.72 -17.30
CA PRO A 28 -5.89 -21.36 -17.72
C PRO A 28 -4.81 -20.40 -17.19
N SER A 29 -4.34 -19.49 -18.03
CA SER A 29 -3.29 -18.52 -17.70
C SER A 29 -3.70 -17.70 -16.47
N LEU A 30 -2.72 -17.20 -15.71
CA LEU A 30 -2.98 -16.30 -14.57
C LEU A 30 -3.93 -15.16 -14.96
N ALA A 31 -3.82 -14.68 -16.21
CA ALA A 31 -4.71 -13.68 -16.80
C ALA A 31 -6.16 -14.19 -17.03
N GLU A 32 -6.32 -15.49 -17.30
CA GLU A 32 -7.65 -16.11 -17.48
C GLU A 32 -8.28 -16.51 -16.15
N GLN A 33 -7.49 -16.96 -15.17
CA GLN A 33 -7.95 -17.18 -13.79
C GLN A 33 -8.35 -15.85 -13.13
N THR A 34 -7.64 -14.76 -13.40
CA THR A 34 -7.98 -13.41 -12.94
C THR A 34 -9.21 -12.84 -13.68
N LYS A 35 -9.45 -13.24 -14.94
CA LYS A 35 -10.66 -12.83 -15.69
C LYS A 35 -11.96 -13.47 -15.20
N GLN A 36 -11.91 -14.57 -14.48
CA GLN A 36 -13.14 -15.24 -13.96
C GLN A 36 -13.68 -14.62 -12.66
N ILE A 37 -12.93 -13.69 -12.02
CA ILE A 37 -13.42 -12.94 -10.85
C ILE A 37 -13.28 -11.43 -11.15
N THR A 38 -14.03 -10.94 -12.10
CA THR A 38 -14.13 -9.49 -12.34
C THR A 38 -15.12 -8.85 -11.38
N GLN A 39 -14.86 -8.91 -10.09
CA GLN A 39 -15.40 -7.92 -9.18
C GLN A 39 -14.51 -6.68 -9.33
N LYS A 40 -15.07 -5.62 -9.91
CA LYS A 40 -14.35 -4.34 -10.12
C LYS A 40 -13.88 -3.79 -8.78
N SER A 41 -12.63 -3.29 -8.72
CA SER A 41 -12.14 -2.54 -7.57
C SER A 41 -13.14 -1.45 -7.19
N THR A 42 -13.53 -1.39 -5.92
CA THR A 42 -14.52 -0.42 -5.44
C THR A 42 -14.06 0.29 -4.18
N ILE A 43 -14.37 1.59 -4.13
CA ILE A 43 -14.35 2.41 -2.91
C ILE A 43 -15.80 2.71 -2.55
N ASN A 44 -16.28 2.14 -1.46
CA ASN A 44 -17.62 2.38 -0.96
C ASN A 44 -17.58 3.34 0.24
N VAL A 45 -18.41 4.37 0.22
CA VAL A 45 -18.50 5.37 1.30
C VAL A 45 -19.83 5.23 2.03
N GLU A 46 -19.79 4.78 3.27
CA GLU A 46 -20.95 4.60 4.14
C GLU A 46 -21.11 5.78 5.09
N THR A 47 -22.32 6.27 5.26
CA THR A 47 -22.67 7.26 6.29
C THR A 47 -23.04 6.54 7.60
N ILE A 48 -22.20 6.68 8.63
CA ILE A 48 -22.44 6.10 9.96
C ILE A 48 -23.24 7.08 10.81
N SER A 49 -22.89 8.35 10.76
CA SER A 49 -23.62 9.46 11.36
C SER A 49 -23.37 10.74 10.56
N PRO A 50 -24.03 11.87 10.84
CA PRO A 50 -23.69 13.15 10.19
C PRO A 50 -22.20 13.47 10.24
N GLN A 51 -21.49 13.11 11.33
CA GLN A 51 -20.09 13.46 11.53
C GLN A 51 -19.10 12.34 11.17
N ILE A 52 -19.60 11.11 10.90
CA ILE A 52 -18.72 9.93 10.68
C ILE A 52 -19.04 9.29 9.35
N ARG A 53 -18.00 9.03 8.55
CA ARG A 53 -18.05 8.21 7.34
C ARG A 53 -17.14 6.99 7.50
N ARG A 54 -17.50 5.89 6.81
CA ARG A 54 -16.64 4.73 6.67
C ARG A 54 -16.35 4.50 5.19
N ILE A 55 -15.08 4.38 4.83
CA ILE A 55 -14.64 4.00 3.50
C ILE A 55 -14.20 2.54 3.54
N LYS A 56 -14.81 1.72 2.69
CA LYS A 56 -14.47 0.33 2.49
C LYS A 56 -13.82 0.13 1.14
N PHE A 57 -12.66 -0.48 1.13
CA PHE A 57 -11.97 -0.88 -0.10
C PHE A 57 -12.19 -2.36 -0.38
N THR A 58 -12.50 -2.68 -1.64
CA THR A 58 -12.75 -4.05 -2.10
C THR A 58 -12.14 -4.26 -3.45
N ASN A 59 -11.13 -5.13 -3.54
CA ASN A 59 -10.53 -5.62 -4.77
C ASN A 59 -10.05 -7.07 -4.60
N PRO A 60 -10.98 -8.06 -4.52
CA PRO A 60 -10.62 -9.43 -4.24
C PRO A 60 -9.80 -10.04 -5.39
N PRO A 61 -9.02 -11.11 -5.12
CA PRO A 61 -8.92 -11.80 -3.83
C PRO A 61 -7.85 -11.22 -2.89
N LEU A 62 -6.91 -10.41 -3.36
CA LEU A 62 -5.70 -10.00 -2.66
C LEU A 62 -5.69 -8.53 -2.25
N ASN A 63 -6.73 -7.81 -2.59
CA ASN A 63 -6.93 -6.39 -2.28
C ASN A 63 -5.79 -5.48 -2.75
N PHE A 64 -5.23 -5.78 -3.93
CA PHE A 64 -4.21 -4.94 -4.56
C PHE A 64 -4.74 -3.54 -4.88
N ILE A 65 -3.90 -2.55 -4.72
CA ILE A 65 -4.19 -1.20 -5.19
C ILE A 65 -4.01 -1.16 -6.71
N VAL A 66 -5.01 -0.66 -7.41
CA VAL A 66 -4.99 -0.41 -8.86
C VAL A 66 -5.18 1.10 -9.13
N PRO A 67 -4.88 1.62 -10.35
CA PRO A 67 -5.00 3.04 -10.65
C PRO A 67 -6.39 3.62 -10.34
N GLU A 68 -7.45 2.85 -10.59
CA GLU A 68 -8.83 3.24 -10.29
C GLU A 68 -9.07 3.40 -8.79
N THR A 69 -8.42 2.57 -7.95
CA THR A 69 -8.46 2.69 -6.49
C THR A 69 -7.95 4.06 -6.05
N LEU A 70 -6.79 4.48 -6.58
CA LEU A 70 -6.20 5.77 -6.23
C LEU A 70 -7.10 6.93 -6.63
N SER A 71 -7.65 6.91 -7.85
CA SER A 71 -8.56 7.96 -8.33
C SER A 71 -9.80 8.03 -7.48
N SER A 72 -10.47 6.90 -7.26
CA SER A 72 -11.73 6.84 -6.50
C SER A 72 -11.54 7.23 -5.04
N LEU A 73 -10.43 6.79 -4.42
CA LEU A 73 -10.11 7.14 -3.04
C LEU A 73 -9.78 8.63 -2.91
N ASN A 74 -9.01 9.19 -3.85
CA ASN A 74 -8.67 10.61 -3.86
C ASN A 74 -9.92 11.50 -4.03
N GLU A 75 -10.83 11.13 -4.92
CA GLU A 75 -12.11 11.84 -5.08
C GLU A 75 -12.98 11.73 -3.83
N ALA A 76 -13.05 10.57 -3.17
CA ALA A 76 -13.76 10.42 -1.91
C ALA A 76 -13.18 11.32 -0.82
N VAL A 77 -11.84 11.34 -0.65
CA VAL A 77 -11.15 12.20 0.32
C VAL A 77 -11.43 13.68 0.04
N LYS A 78 -11.32 14.12 -1.23
CA LYS A 78 -11.63 15.51 -1.63
C LYS A 78 -13.08 15.86 -1.39
N SER A 79 -14.02 14.98 -1.69
CA SER A 79 -15.45 15.19 -1.47
C SER A 79 -15.76 15.36 0.01
N LEU A 80 -15.27 14.42 0.86
CA LEU A 80 -15.47 14.46 2.30
C LEU A 80 -14.76 15.64 2.98
N SER A 81 -13.67 16.13 2.40
CA SER A 81 -12.98 17.33 2.90
C SER A 81 -13.80 18.62 2.72
N ARG A 82 -14.73 18.64 1.78
CA ARG A 82 -15.65 19.77 1.54
C ARG A 82 -16.96 19.68 2.34
N ASP A 83 -17.21 18.55 2.99
CA ASP A 83 -18.39 18.35 3.85
C ASP A 83 -18.10 18.91 5.25
N ASP A 84 -18.76 20.01 5.61
CA ASP A 84 -18.54 20.70 6.88
C ASP A 84 -18.94 19.88 8.09
N ASP A 85 -19.86 18.93 7.96
CA ASP A 85 -20.31 18.08 9.05
C ASP A 85 -19.32 16.95 9.36
N VAL A 86 -18.55 16.47 8.36
CA VAL A 86 -17.64 15.33 8.52
C VAL A 86 -16.45 15.71 9.41
N LYS A 87 -16.29 14.97 10.50
CA LYS A 87 -15.19 15.10 11.48
C LYS A 87 -14.28 13.89 11.54
N VAL A 88 -14.80 12.70 11.21
CA VAL A 88 -14.04 11.44 11.27
C VAL A 88 -14.35 10.58 10.05
N VAL A 89 -13.31 10.01 9.47
CA VAL A 89 -13.43 9.01 8.38
C VAL A 89 -12.66 7.76 8.77
N ILE A 90 -13.37 6.64 8.84
CA ILE A 90 -12.80 5.31 9.11
C ILE A 90 -12.51 4.64 7.77
N PHE A 91 -11.30 4.11 7.60
CA PHE A 91 -10.88 3.36 6.42
C PHE A 91 -10.70 1.89 6.80
N THR A 92 -11.31 1.00 6.04
CA THR A 92 -11.24 -0.46 6.25
C THR A 92 -11.36 -1.20 4.92
N SER A 93 -11.37 -2.53 4.97
CA SER A 93 -11.48 -3.42 3.82
C SER A 93 -12.59 -4.44 4.03
N ASP A 94 -13.26 -4.82 2.93
CA ASP A 94 -14.21 -5.94 2.92
C ASP A 94 -13.56 -7.26 2.42
N VAL A 95 -12.25 -7.24 2.08
CA VAL A 95 -11.52 -8.45 1.66
C VAL A 95 -10.90 -9.14 2.87
N PRO A 96 -11.33 -10.35 3.24
CA PRO A 96 -10.81 -11.05 4.39
C PRO A 96 -9.30 -11.25 4.33
N GLY A 97 -8.60 -10.96 5.42
CA GLY A 97 -7.16 -11.14 5.55
C GLY A 97 -6.30 -10.04 4.93
N TYR A 98 -6.90 -9.05 4.29
CA TYR A 98 -6.19 -7.91 3.69
C TYR A 98 -6.84 -6.57 4.08
N PHE A 99 -6.00 -5.58 4.34
CA PHE A 99 -6.37 -4.17 4.35
C PHE A 99 -6.16 -3.62 2.93
N PHE A 100 -5.44 -2.53 2.69
CA PHE A 100 -4.88 -2.23 1.39
C PHE A 100 -3.59 -3.03 1.23
N ASN A 101 -3.50 -3.86 0.18
CA ASN A 101 -2.25 -4.56 -0.14
C ASN A 101 -1.35 -3.68 -1.00
N HIS A 102 -0.24 -4.19 -1.52
CA HIS A 102 0.64 -3.42 -2.39
C HIS A 102 -0.02 -3.09 -3.75
N PHE A 103 0.65 -2.29 -4.56
CA PHE A 103 0.23 -2.03 -5.93
C PHE A 103 0.22 -3.31 -6.77
N ASP A 104 -0.79 -3.47 -7.63
CA ASP A 104 -0.76 -4.50 -8.65
C ASP A 104 0.40 -4.21 -9.62
N LEU A 105 1.43 -5.06 -9.60
CA LEU A 105 2.62 -4.89 -10.43
C LEU A 105 2.32 -4.98 -11.94
N ASN A 106 1.22 -5.63 -12.33
CA ASN A 106 0.77 -5.66 -13.73
C ASN A 106 0.27 -4.30 -14.21
N GLU A 107 -0.24 -3.47 -13.29
CA GLU A 107 -0.73 -2.12 -13.56
C GLU A 107 0.34 -1.04 -13.43
N PHE A 108 1.58 -1.41 -13.18
CA PHE A 108 2.68 -0.49 -12.89
C PHE A 108 2.88 0.63 -13.92
N PRO A 109 2.84 0.37 -15.25
CA PRO A 109 2.95 1.42 -16.25
C PRO A 109 1.80 2.43 -16.18
N ASN A 110 0.61 2.02 -15.72
CA ASN A 110 -0.56 2.86 -15.58
C ASN A 110 -0.42 3.78 -14.36
N PHE A 111 0.11 3.27 -13.24
CA PHE A 111 0.42 4.10 -12.07
C PHE A 111 1.37 5.25 -12.38
N LEU A 112 2.47 4.97 -13.11
CA LEU A 112 3.47 5.98 -13.44
C LEU A 112 2.93 7.09 -14.38
N ARG A 113 1.88 6.79 -15.16
CA ARG A 113 1.23 7.76 -16.05
C ARG A 113 0.10 8.54 -15.38
N GLN A 114 -0.38 8.04 -14.24
CA GLN A 114 -1.52 8.63 -13.57
C GLN A 114 -1.13 9.93 -12.85
N SER A 115 -1.76 11.03 -13.22
CA SER A 115 -1.56 12.34 -12.60
C SER A 115 -2.89 12.96 -12.20
N SER A 116 -2.87 13.80 -11.19
CA SER A 116 -3.97 14.68 -10.84
C SER A 116 -4.06 15.86 -11.82
N GLY A 117 -5.16 16.59 -11.79
CA GLY A 117 -5.40 17.73 -12.69
C GLY A 117 -4.36 18.85 -12.61
N ASN A 118 -3.50 18.88 -11.60
CA ASN A 118 -2.38 19.81 -11.44
C ASN A 118 -1.01 19.20 -11.80
N SER A 119 -1.00 18.11 -12.56
CA SER A 119 0.20 17.37 -12.98
C SER A 119 1.00 16.70 -11.83
N LYS A 120 0.48 16.71 -10.59
CA LYS A 120 1.07 15.99 -9.47
C LYS A 120 0.79 14.47 -9.67
N PRO A 121 1.74 13.57 -9.37
CA PRO A 121 1.44 12.14 -9.34
C PRO A 121 0.23 11.85 -8.46
N MET A 122 -0.71 11.03 -8.93
CA MET A 122 -1.98 10.77 -8.22
C MET A 122 -1.74 10.26 -6.79
N TRP A 123 -0.71 9.44 -6.61
CA TRP A 123 -0.30 8.96 -5.28
C TRP A 123 0.04 10.12 -4.34
N VAL A 124 0.93 11.02 -4.77
CA VAL A 124 1.35 12.16 -3.94
C VAL A 124 0.19 13.09 -3.65
N ASP A 125 -0.72 13.29 -4.62
CA ASP A 125 -1.93 14.09 -4.42
C ASP A 125 -2.85 13.47 -3.35
N LEU A 126 -3.09 12.16 -3.40
CA LEU A 126 -3.88 11.43 -2.40
C LEU A 126 -3.28 11.56 -1.00
N ILE A 127 -1.97 11.28 -0.85
CA ILE A 127 -1.28 11.35 0.45
C ILE A 127 -1.33 12.78 1.01
N SER A 128 -1.07 13.80 0.17
CA SER A 128 -1.18 15.21 0.56
C SER A 128 -2.61 15.58 0.98
N ASN A 129 -3.63 15.12 0.24
CA ASN A 129 -5.03 15.39 0.56
C ASN A 129 -5.45 14.75 1.88
N LEU A 130 -5.02 13.52 2.17
CA LEU A 130 -5.25 12.86 3.47
C LEU A 130 -4.62 13.62 4.63
N ALA A 131 -3.35 14.02 4.48
CA ALA A 131 -2.62 14.77 5.51
C ALA A 131 -3.27 16.13 5.82
N ASN A 132 -3.83 16.80 4.79
CA ASN A 132 -4.44 18.13 4.91
C ASN A 132 -5.96 18.09 5.11
N ALA A 133 -6.60 16.93 5.06
CA ALA A 133 -8.04 16.79 5.26
C ALA A 133 -8.49 17.37 6.61
N PRO A 134 -9.61 18.12 6.65
CA PRO A 134 -10.12 18.73 7.89
C PRO A 134 -10.81 17.73 8.82
N PHE A 135 -10.80 16.45 8.48
CA PHE A 135 -11.29 15.35 9.31
C PHE A 135 -10.13 14.52 9.87
N ILE A 136 -10.41 13.75 10.91
CA ILE A 136 -9.47 12.74 11.44
C ILE A 136 -9.68 11.41 10.71
N SER A 137 -8.63 10.89 10.11
CA SER A 137 -8.61 9.61 9.41
C SER A 137 -8.17 8.48 10.34
N ILE A 138 -8.95 7.39 10.38
CA ILE A 138 -8.67 6.21 11.22
C ILE A 138 -8.60 4.98 10.33
N ALA A 139 -7.46 4.29 10.32
CA ALA A 139 -7.35 2.96 9.71
C ALA A 139 -7.79 1.87 10.71
N SER A 140 -8.76 1.03 10.31
CA SER A 140 -9.17 -0.21 10.98
C SER A 140 -8.62 -1.38 10.16
N ILE A 141 -7.50 -1.97 10.62
CA ILE A 141 -6.67 -2.88 9.85
C ILE A 141 -6.90 -4.32 10.30
N HIS A 142 -7.69 -5.09 9.53
CA HIS A 142 -8.07 -6.47 9.84
C HIS A 142 -7.20 -7.54 9.16
N GLY A 143 -6.11 -7.15 8.51
CA GLY A 143 -5.28 -8.08 7.76
C GLY A 143 -3.97 -7.48 7.29
N ARG A 144 -3.41 -8.10 6.26
CA ARG A 144 -2.15 -7.67 5.68
C ARG A 144 -2.25 -6.29 5.04
N THR A 145 -1.18 -5.51 5.20
CA THR A 145 -0.91 -4.28 4.48
C THR A 145 0.57 -4.22 4.15
N GLN A 146 0.90 -4.17 2.86
CA GLN A 146 2.24 -4.36 2.34
C GLN A 146 2.60 -3.26 1.35
N GLY A 147 3.87 -2.84 1.32
CA GLY A 147 4.36 -1.87 0.35
C GLY A 147 3.50 -0.62 0.26
N GLY A 148 3.03 -0.27 -0.94
CA GLY A 148 2.16 0.88 -1.15
C GLY A 148 0.90 0.90 -0.27
N GLY A 149 0.36 -0.26 0.12
CA GLY A 149 -0.77 -0.33 1.05
C GLY A 149 -0.38 0.09 2.47
N ASP A 150 0.79 -0.32 2.93
CA ASP A 150 1.33 0.13 4.21
C ASP A 150 1.75 1.61 4.16
N GLU A 151 2.32 2.07 3.04
CA GLU A 151 2.61 3.49 2.83
C GLU A 151 1.33 4.35 2.88
N LEU A 152 0.22 3.84 2.35
CA LEU A 152 -1.10 4.47 2.51
C LEU A 152 -1.57 4.42 3.97
N ALA A 153 -1.36 3.29 4.66
CA ALA A 153 -1.71 3.18 6.08
C ALA A 153 -0.96 4.20 6.93
N LEU A 154 0.30 4.49 6.62
CA LEU A 154 1.09 5.53 7.27
C LEU A 154 0.51 6.94 7.09
N ALA A 155 -0.23 7.19 6.01
CA ALA A 155 -0.83 8.50 5.75
C ALA A 155 -2.10 8.78 6.57
N PHE A 156 -2.71 7.78 7.19
CA PHE A 156 -3.84 7.99 8.09
C PHE A 156 -3.37 8.52 9.46
N ASP A 157 -4.21 9.33 10.12
CA ASP A 157 -3.85 9.95 11.39
C ASP A 157 -3.71 8.93 12.52
N LEU A 158 -4.62 7.95 12.59
CA LEU A 158 -4.62 6.88 13.58
C LEU A 158 -4.68 5.50 12.90
N ARG A 159 -3.92 4.54 13.41
CA ARG A 159 -3.87 3.16 12.91
C ARG A 159 -4.16 2.20 14.05
N TYR A 160 -5.30 1.52 13.99
CA TYR A 160 -5.67 0.44 14.88
C TYR A 160 -5.71 -0.85 14.10
N ALA A 161 -5.11 -1.91 14.63
CA ALA A 161 -4.91 -3.14 13.90
C ALA A 161 -5.30 -4.36 14.71
N SER A 162 -5.80 -5.40 14.01
CA SER A 162 -6.03 -6.71 14.61
C SER A 162 -4.75 -7.29 15.17
N GLN A 163 -4.76 -7.63 16.45
CA GLN A 163 -3.63 -8.27 17.12
C GLN A 163 -3.26 -9.61 16.49
N GLU A 164 -4.26 -10.37 16.02
CA GLU A 164 -4.10 -11.74 15.52
C GLU A 164 -3.89 -11.79 13.99
N LYS A 165 -4.44 -10.82 13.24
CA LYS A 165 -4.53 -10.92 11.78
C LYS A 165 -3.69 -9.92 11.02
N ALA A 166 -3.40 -8.75 11.62
CA ALA A 166 -2.69 -7.71 10.91
C ALA A 166 -1.21 -8.05 10.76
N VAL A 167 -0.71 -7.87 9.54
CA VAL A 167 0.69 -8.06 9.18
C VAL A 167 1.13 -6.89 8.30
N PHE A 168 2.29 -6.33 8.62
CA PHE A 168 2.88 -5.16 7.99
C PHE A 168 4.17 -5.55 7.27
N GLY A 169 4.51 -4.85 6.20
CA GLY A 169 5.78 -5.06 5.51
C GLY A 169 6.06 -4.07 4.40
N GLN A 170 7.34 -3.92 4.09
CA GLN A 170 7.85 -3.04 3.03
C GLN A 170 8.76 -3.87 2.11
N PRO A 171 8.21 -4.57 1.10
CA PRO A 171 8.95 -5.56 0.31
C PRO A 171 9.86 -4.95 -0.76
N GLU A 172 9.80 -3.64 -0.99
CA GLU A 172 10.39 -2.95 -2.15
C GLU A 172 11.88 -3.23 -2.31
N VAL A 173 12.66 -3.08 -1.24
CA VAL A 173 14.13 -3.28 -1.29
C VAL A 173 14.46 -4.73 -1.64
N GLY A 174 13.74 -5.67 -1.04
CA GLY A 174 13.93 -7.10 -1.31
C GLY A 174 13.62 -7.51 -2.75
N ILE A 175 12.73 -6.79 -3.44
CA ILE A 175 12.43 -7.01 -4.86
C ILE A 175 13.24 -6.10 -5.79
N GLY A 176 14.13 -5.28 -5.26
CA GLY A 176 15.03 -4.42 -6.04
C GLY A 176 14.44 -3.07 -6.43
N LEU A 177 13.44 -2.60 -5.69
CA LEU A 177 12.81 -1.28 -5.84
C LEU A 177 13.15 -0.35 -4.67
N PHE A 178 12.87 0.94 -4.85
CA PHE A 178 12.88 1.93 -3.79
C PHE A 178 11.47 2.07 -3.21
N PRO A 179 11.27 2.07 -1.87
CA PRO A 179 9.97 2.32 -1.24
C PRO A 179 9.64 3.81 -1.34
N GLY A 180 8.88 4.20 -2.36
CA GLY A 180 8.75 5.59 -2.78
C GLY A 180 7.40 6.24 -2.53
N GLY A 181 6.50 5.60 -1.80
CA GLY A 181 5.22 6.18 -1.41
C GLY A 181 5.29 7.07 -0.18
N GLY A 182 6.49 7.29 0.38
CA GLY A 182 6.74 8.15 1.53
C GLY A 182 7.21 7.42 2.79
N SER A 183 7.31 6.08 2.76
CA SER A 183 7.70 5.30 3.95
C SER A 183 9.11 5.62 4.45
N THR A 184 10.07 5.90 3.57
CA THR A 184 11.43 6.29 3.95
C THR A 184 11.46 7.51 4.86
N ASP A 185 10.62 8.50 4.58
CA ASP A 185 10.55 9.73 5.36
C ASP A 185 9.63 9.59 6.56
N HIS A 186 8.51 8.89 6.40
CA HIS A 186 7.49 8.76 7.43
C HIS A 186 7.93 7.79 8.54
N LEU A 187 8.39 6.57 8.19
CA LEU A 187 8.84 5.60 9.18
C LEU A 187 10.02 6.13 9.99
N ALA A 188 10.99 6.78 9.34
CA ALA A 188 12.14 7.34 10.06
C ALA A 188 11.73 8.34 11.15
N ARG A 189 10.66 9.12 10.93
CA ARG A 189 10.08 10.04 11.92
C ARG A 189 9.24 9.34 12.98
N LEU A 190 8.53 8.29 12.57
CA LEU A 190 7.56 7.61 13.41
C LEU A 190 8.21 6.61 14.37
N VAL A 191 9.12 5.75 13.86
CA VAL A 191 9.72 4.64 14.60
C VAL A 191 11.19 4.87 14.95
N GLY A 192 11.80 5.94 14.45
CA GLY A 192 13.23 6.24 14.55
C GLY A 192 14.06 5.53 13.47
N ARG A 193 15.27 6.06 13.23
CA ARG A 193 16.16 5.68 12.13
C ARG A 193 16.44 4.17 12.06
N ASP A 194 16.82 3.56 13.18
CA ASP A 194 17.32 2.17 13.17
C ASP A 194 16.20 1.16 12.90
N ARG A 195 15.02 1.36 13.48
CA ARG A 195 13.83 0.54 13.19
C ARG A 195 13.32 0.75 11.77
N ALA A 196 13.34 1.99 11.27
CA ALA A 196 13.00 2.24 9.87
C ALA A 196 13.96 1.51 8.92
N MET A 197 15.27 1.49 9.21
CA MET A 197 16.24 0.70 8.44
C MET A 197 15.96 -0.80 8.54
N GLU A 198 15.68 -1.32 9.72
CA GLU A 198 15.33 -2.73 9.90
C GLU A 198 14.12 -3.08 9.02
N ILE A 199 13.01 -2.35 9.14
CA ILE A 199 11.76 -2.59 8.41
C ILE A 199 12.00 -2.56 6.88
N LEU A 200 12.60 -1.46 6.40
CA LEU A 200 12.73 -1.21 4.97
C LEU A 200 13.80 -2.08 4.29
N LEU A 201 14.92 -2.36 4.98
CA LEU A 201 16.04 -3.06 4.37
C LEU A 201 15.94 -4.58 4.48
N THR A 202 15.24 -5.10 5.49
CA THR A 202 15.03 -6.55 5.62
C THR A 202 13.91 -7.05 4.72
N SER A 203 12.95 -6.18 4.40
CA SER A 203 11.74 -6.53 3.61
C SER A 203 10.99 -7.74 4.19
N ASP A 204 10.97 -7.85 5.51
CA ASP A 204 10.33 -8.95 6.23
C ASP A 204 8.90 -8.61 6.62
N ASP A 205 8.15 -9.60 7.09
CA ASP A 205 6.79 -9.45 7.64
C ASP A 205 6.85 -9.17 9.14
N TYR A 206 6.07 -8.18 9.61
CA TYR A 206 5.94 -7.79 11.02
C TYR A 206 4.51 -7.98 11.51
N ASN A 207 4.33 -8.59 12.66
CA ASN A 207 3.02 -8.73 13.30
C ASN A 207 2.57 -7.42 13.98
N ALA A 208 1.32 -7.36 14.38
CA ALA A 208 0.74 -6.17 15.01
C ALA A 208 1.40 -5.81 16.35
N ALA A 209 1.87 -6.80 17.14
CA ALA A 209 2.54 -6.54 18.42
C ALA A 209 3.91 -5.87 18.22
N ASP A 210 4.68 -6.30 17.22
CA ASP A 210 5.94 -5.65 16.86
C ASP A 210 5.69 -4.25 16.30
N ALA A 211 4.67 -4.09 15.44
CA ALA A 211 4.30 -2.80 14.87
C ALA A 211 3.86 -1.79 15.95
N GLU A 212 3.10 -2.22 16.97
CA GLU A 212 2.74 -1.37 18.11
C GLU A 212 3.98 -1.02 18.95
N ARG A 213 4.81 -2.00 19.28
CA ARG A 213 6.03 -1.81 20.07
C ARG A 213 7.02 -0.83 19.40
N TYR A 214 7.07 -0.83 18.05
CA TYR A 214 7.92 0.08 17.28
C TYR A 214 7.32 1.49 17.16
N GLY A 215 6.01 1.63 17.40
CA GLY A 215 5.28 2.87 17.16
C GLY A 215 4.85 3.04 15.70
N TRP A 216 4.90 1.97 14.91
CA TRP A 216 4.43 1.94 13.52
C TRP A 216 2.91 2.10 13.46
N ILE A 217 2.19 1.44 14.39
CA ILE A 217 0.75 1.62 14.58
C ILE A 217 0.44 2.24 15.94
N THR A 218 -0.76 2.81 16.07
CA THR A 218 -1.23 3.43 17.31
C THR A 218 -1.51 2.37 18.38
N ARG A 219 -2.18 1.26 18.00
CA ARG A 219 -2.48 0.16 18.93
C ARG A 219 -2.88 -1.11 18.18
N ALA A 220 -2.42 -2.26 18.69
CA ALA A 220 -2.95 -3.59 18.41
C ALA A 220 -4.15 -3.87 19.34
N VAL A 221 -5.26 -4.35 18.77
CA VAL A 221 -6.52 -4.62 19.49
C VAL A 221 -6.96 -6.04 19.13
N PRO A 222 -7.47 -6.86 20.09
CA PRO A 222 -8.03 -8.16 19.76
C PRO A 222 -9.04 -8.06 18.61
N GLU A 223 -8.96 -8.97 17.63
CA GLU A 223 -9.77 -8.92 16.40
C GLU A 223 -11.26 -8.73 16.70
N GLN A 224 -11.78 -9.49 17.65
CA GLN A 224 -13.20 -9.44 18.05
C GLN A 224 -13.63 -8.07 18.61
N ASP A 225 -12.70 -7.24 19.04
CA ASP A 225 -12.95 -5.95 19.67
C ASP A 225 -12.61 -4.74 18.76
N LEU A 226 -11.90 -4.97 17.67
CA LEU A 226 -11.29 -3.91 16.86
C LEU A 226 -12.34 -2.92 16.32
N ASP A 227 -13.39 -3.37 15.66
CA ASP A 227 -14.42 -2.50 15.12
C ASP A 227 -15.11 -1.70 16.22
N ARG A 228 -15.49 -2.34 17.31
CA ARG A 228 -16.11 -1.68 18.47
C ARG A 228 -15.17 -0.64 19.08
N PHE A 229 -13.87 -0.93 19.14
CA PHE A 229 -12.87 0.00 19.65
C PHE A 229 -12.73 1.22 18.75
N VAL A 230 -12.61 1.02 17.43
CA VAL A 230 -12.53 2.09 16.43
C VAL A 230 -13.78 2.96 16.44
N ASP A 231 -14.96 2.34 16.46
CA ASP A 231 -16.24 3.06 16.52
C ASP A 231 -16.37 3.92 17.78
N LYS A 232 -15.91 3.42 18.93
CA LYS A 232 -15.86 4.19 20.18
C LYS A 232 -14.96 5.42 20.09
N ILE A 233 -13.78 5.27 19.48
CA ILE A 233 -12.86 6.40 19.26
C ILE A 233 -13.48 7.41 18.29
N ALA A 234 -14.04 6.94 17.16
CA ALA A 234 -14.70 7.80 16.18
C ALA A 234 -15.87 8.57 16.78
N ALA A 235 -16.74 7.88 17.53
CA ALA A 235 -17.87 8.51 18.22
C ALA A 235 -17.42 9.58 19.22
N ARG A 236 -16.33 9.34 19.97
CA ARG A 236 -15.77 10.33 20.88
C ARG A 236 -15.25 11.56 20.13
N LEU A 237 -14.45 11.37 19.06
CA LEU A 237 -13.93 12.48 18.25
C LEU A 237 -15.04 13.29 17.58
N ALA A 238 -16.12 12.65 17.16
CA ALA A 238 -17.27 13.29 16.54
C ALA A 238 -17.98 14.32 17.46
N THR A 239 -17.85 14.17 18.78
CA THR A 239 -18.39 15.14 19.74
C THR A 239 -17.54 16.41 19.89
N PHE A 240 -16.31 16.42 19.37
CA PHE A 240 -15.39 17.54 19.55
C PHE A 240 -15.58 18.60 18.46
N ASP A 241 -15.05 19.79 18.72
CA ASP A 241 -15.01 20.87 17.74
C ASP A 241 -14.14 20.54 16.54
N LYS A 242 -14.67 20.69 15.31
CA LYS A 242 -13.96 20.37 14.06
C LYS A 242 -12.73 21.24 13.87
N THR A 243 -12.80 22.53 14.23
CA THR A 243 -11.68 23.46 14.08
C THR A 243 -10.53 23.08 15.02
N ALA A 244 -10.86 22.70 16.27
CA ALA A 244 -9.86 22.22 17.22
C ALA A 244 -9.16 20.94 16.72
N LEU A 245 -9.92 19.94 16.24
CA LEU A 245 -9.39 18.70 15.68
C LEU A 245 -8.47 18.97 14.48
N SER A 246 -8.97 19.70 13.48
CA SER A 246 -8.22 19.94 12.23
C SER A 246 -6.99 20.82 12.43
N THR A 247 -7.06 21.80 13.33
CA THR A 247 -5.92 22.68 13.64
C THR A 247 -4.83 21.91 14.40
N THR A 248 -5.23 21.07 15.36
CA THR A 248 -4.28 20.20 16.07
C THR A 248 -3.60 19.22 15.12
N LYS A 249 -4.36 18.52 14.26
CA LYS A 249 -3.82 17.65 13.21
C LYS A 249 -2.79 18.39 12.35
N ARG A 250 -3.12 19.56 11.81
CA ARG A 250 -2.19 20.35 10.98
C ARG A 250 -0.89 20.70 11.70
N ARG A 251 -0.96 21.04 12.97
CA ARG A 251 0.25 21.36 13.78
C ARG A 251 1.13 20.14 14.02
N ILE A 252 0.52 18.98 14.27
CA ILE A 252 1.25 17.72 14.43
C ILE A 252 1.88 17.33 13.08
N ASN A 253 1.12 17.38 11.98
CA ASN A 253 1.62 17.04 10.65
C ASN A 253 2.75 17.97 10.20
N ALA A 254 2.69 19.25 10.49
CA ALA A 254 3.78 20.19 10.18
C ALA A 254 5.12 19.84 10.86
N ALA A 255 5.08 19.09 11.97
CA ALA A 255 6.29 18.64 12.68
C ALA A 255 6.73 17.22 12.29
N ALA A 256 5.80 16.32 11.95
CA ALA A 256 6.08 14.90 11.87
C ALA A 256 5.74 14.25 10.50
N PHE A 257 4.87 14.86 9.70
CA PHE A 257 4.49 14.29 8.40
C PHE A 257 5.46 14.75 7.29
N PRO A 258 5.75 13.91 6.28
CA PRO A 258 6.56 14.32 5.14
C PRO A 258 5.91 15.47 4.36
N SER A 259 6.72 16.43 3.95
CA SER A 259 6.30 17.52 3.08
C SER A 259 6.00 17.03 1.65
N ASP A 260 5.24 17.80 0.88
CA ASP A 260 4.98 17.51 -0.54
C ASP A 260 6.28 17.36 -1.35
N VAL A 261 7.32 18.13 -1.01
CA VAL A 261 8.64 18.06 -1.68
C VAL A 261 9.31 16.70 -1.39
N GLU A 262 9.27 16.24 -0.16
CA GLU A 262 9.82 14.94 0.24
C GLU A 262 9.04 13.80 -0.43
N LEU A 263 7.71 13.85 -0.43
CA LEU A 263 6.86 12.87 -1.10
C LEU A 263 7.13 12.80 -2.62
N LEU A 264 7.29 13.96 -3.27
CA LEU A 264 7.65 14.04 -4.70
C LEU A 264 9.05 13.47 -4.97
N ASN A 265 10.01 13.73 -4.09
CA ASN A 265 11.36 13.19 -4.19
C ASN A 265 11.36 11.66 -4.04
N SER A 266 10.67 11.12 -3.03
CA SER A 266 10.52 9.69 -2.80
C SER A 266 9.84 9.00 -3.98
N TYR A 267 8.73 9.57 -4.49
CA TYR A 267 8.06 9.05 -5.67
C TYR A 267 8.98 9.10 -6.92
N GLY A 268 9.75 10.15 -7.09
CA GLY A 268 10.74 10.27 -8.17
C GLY A 268 11.85 9.22 -8.09
N GLN A 269 12.30 8.85 -6.89
CA GLN A 269 13.27 7.75 -6.70
C GLN A 269 12.64 6.39 -7.03
N PHE A 270 11.41 6.15 -6.62
CA PHE A 270 10.67 4.95 -7.01
C PHE A 270 10.56 4.83 -8.53
N ALA A 271 10.14 5.89 -9.22
CA ALA A 271 10.04 5.91 -10.69
C ALA A 271 11.38 5.61 -11.38
N LYS A 272 12.51 6.02 -10.80
CA LYS A 272 13.86 5.67 -11.29
C LYS A 272 14.21 4.22 -10.99
N SER A 273 13.83 3.69 -9.85
CA SER A 273 14.20 2.34 -9.39
C SER A 273 13.66 1.24 -10.30
N VAL A 274 12.58 1.49 -11.04
CA VAL A 274 12.03 0.55 -12.02
C VAL A 274 12.98 0.24 -13.18
N SER A 275 14.00 1.06 -13.40
CA SER A 275 15.06 0.83 -14.38
C SER A 275 16.34 0.25 -13.78
N TRP A 276 16.37 -0.03 -12.48
CA TRP A 276 17.55 -0.59 -11.83
C TRP A 276 17.82 -2.01 -12.29
N PRO A 277 19.10 -2.37 -12.52
CA PRO A 277 19.46 -3.69 -13.05
C PRO A 277 19.12 -4.84 -12.09
N GLY A 278 18.98 -4.56 -10.81
CA GLY A 278 18.61 -5.54 -9.80
C GLY A 278 17.16 -6.00 -9.81
N LEU A 279 16.23 -5.23 -10.43
CA LEU A 279 14.82 -5.54 -10.45
C LEU A 279 14.49 -6.78 -11.32
N GLN A 280 14.92 -6.78 -12.58
CA GLN A 280 14.53 -7.82 -13.55
C GLN A 280 14.84 -9.25 -13.10
N PRO A 281 16.05 -9.58 -12.62
CA PRO A 281 16.33 -10.94 -12.13
C PRO A 281 15.41 -11.36 -10.98
N ARG A 282 15.02 -10.42 -10.11
CA ARG A 282 14.11 -10.67 -8.99
C ARG A 282 12.67 -10.91 -9.47
N VAL A 283 12.18 -10.10 -10.39
CA VAL A 283 10.85 -10.30 -11.00
C VAL A 283 10.73 -11.68 -11.64
N GLN A 284 11.78 -12.15 -12.33
CA GLN A 284 11.79 -13.49 -12.94
C GLN A 284 11.76 -14.61 -11.87
N ILE A 285 12.53 -14.49 -10.81
CA ILE A 285 12.52 -15.44 -9.69
C ILE A 285 11.13 -15.46 -9.03
N PHE A 286 10.58 -14.28 -8.72
CA PHE A 286 9.25 -14.18 -8.11
C PHE A 286 8.17 -14.76 -9.00
N GLY A 287 8.24 -14.53 -10.32
CA GLY A 287 7.32 -15.13 -11.28
C GLY A 287 7.30 -16.66 -11.19
N ARG A 288 8.47 -17.30 -11.10
CA ARG A 288 8.58 -18.76 -10.91
C ARG A 288 7.98 -19.20 -9.55
N ILE A 289 8.35 -18.52 -8.47
CA ILE A 289 7.83 -18.82 -7.14
C ILE A 289 6.29 -18.70 -7.10
N MET A 290 5.73 -17.67 -7.73
CA MET A 290 4.28 -17.50 -7.86
C MET A 290 3.61 -18.64 -8.62
N GLN A 291 4.25 -19.14 -9.69
CA GLN A 291 3.76 -20.30 -10.47
C GLN A 291 3.82 -21.60 -9.65
N GLU A 292 4.90 -21.83 -8.91
CA GLU A 292 5.15 -23.06 -8.16
C GLU A 292 4.31 -23.12 -6.86
N ALA A 293 4.29 -22.06 -6.08
CA ALA A 293 3.67 -22.04 -4.75
C ALA A 293 2.20 -21.55 -4.77
N GLY A 294 1.80 -20.85 -5.84
CA GLY A 294 0.52 -20.19 -5.96
C GLY A 294 0.49 -18.79 -5.35
N PRO A 295 -0.15 -17.82 -6.01
CA PRO A 295 -0.11 -16.40 -5.61
C PRO A 295 -0.67 -16.17 -4.20
N MET A 296 -1.79 -16.78 -3.84
CA MET A 296 -2.38 -16.63 -2.49
C MET A 296 -1.40 -17.02 -1.36
N LYS A 297 -0.62 -18.09 -1.57
CA LYS A 297 0.34 -18.56 -0.58
C LYS A 297 1.56 -17.64 -0.50
N VAL A 298 2.02 -17.13 -1.64
CA VAL A 298 3.14 -16.19 -1.69
C VAL A 298 2.74 -14.89 -1.01
N GLU A 299 1.60 -14.31 -1.38
CA GLU A 299 1.11 -13.06 -0.84
C GLU A 299 0.80 -13.12 0.67
N SER A 300 0.32 -14.27 1.18
CA SER A 300 0.13 -14.44 2.60
C SER A 300 1.42 -14.63 3.41
N ASN A 301 2.61 -14.72 2.75
CA ASN A 301 3.91 -14.88 3.38
C ASN A 301 4.99 -14.10 2.59
N LEU A 302 4.69 -12.89 2.21
CA LEU A 302 5.49 -12.15 1.21
C LEU A 302 6.94 -11.94 1.66
N GLY A 303 7.18 -11.51 2.90
CA GLY A 303 8.53 -11.30 3.43
C GLY A 303 9.39 -12.57 3.36
N ARG A 304 8.82 -13.73 3.73
CA ARG A 304 9.50 -15.02 3.60
C ARG A 304 9.89 -15.30 2.15
N TYR A 305 8.97 -15.17 1.20
CA TYR A 305 9.24 -15.47 -0.21
C TYR A 305 10.19 -14.46 -0.85
N VAL A 306 10.21 -13.22 -0.39
CA VAL A 306 11.23 -12.22 -0.75
C VAL A 306 12.62 -12.73 -0.34
N GLY A 307 12.78 -13.22 0.89
CA GLY A 307 14.03 -13.79 1.37
C GLY A 307 14.47 -15.05 0.59
N GLU A 308 13.53 -15.99 0.37
CA GLU A 308 13.79 -17.23 -0.38
C GLU A 308 14.18 -16.94 -1.85
N GLY A 309 13.47 -16.04 -2.53
CA GLY A 309 13.74 -15.65 -3.90
C GLY A 309 15.14 -15.04 -4.07
N ASN A 310 15.57 -14.18 -3.15
CA ASN A 310 16.91 -13.61 -3.20
C ASN A 310 18.01 -14.67 -2.97
N LYS A 311 17.78 -15.68 -2.11
CA LYS A 311 18.71 -16.82 -1.94
C LYS A 311 18.82 -17.64 -3.23
N GLN A 312 17.69 -17.92 -3.89
CA GLN A 312 17.70 -18.63 -5.19
C GLN A 312 18.49 -17.84 -6.24
N LEU A 313 18.26 -16.53 -6.33
CA LEU A 313 18.99 -15.67 -7.26
C LEU A 313 20.51 -15.71 -7.03
N GLN A 314 20.96 -15.67 -5.78
CA GLN A 314 22.39 -15.79 -5.46
C GLN A 314 23.00 -17.13 -5.93
N VAL A 315 22.27 -18.24 -5.73
CA VAL A 315 22.72 -19.57 -6.18
C VAL A 315 22.80 -19.64 -7.70
N GLU A 316 21.81 -19.10 -8.43
CA GLU A 316 21.83 -19.07 -9.90
C GLU A 316 22.99 -18.24 -10.43
N GLN A 317 23.24 -17.07 -9.88
CA GLN A 317 24.35 -16.19 -10.27
C GLN A 317 25.73 -16.81 -9.99
N ALA A 318 25.85 -17.59 -8.92
CA ALA A 318 27.12 -18.31 -8.62
C ALA A 318 27.42 -19.44 -9.60
N ARG A 319 26.42 -20.04 -10.24
CA ARG A 319 26.59 -21.12 -11.23
C ARG A 319 26.99 -20.62 -12.63
N VAL A 320 26.80 -19.35 -12.91
CA VAL A 320 27.10 -18.72 -14.21
C VAL A 320 28.51 -18.11 -14.23
N LYS A 321 29.13 -17.93 -13.07
CA LYS A 321 30.55 -17.54 -12.91
C LYS A 321 31.45 -18.74 -12.89
#